data_d84ef6b273f9d7ce7a5e364685bc370e
#
_entry.id   d84ef6b273f9d7ce7a5e364685bc370e
#
_cell.length_a   1.000
_cell.length_b   1.000
_cell.length_c   1.000
_cell.angle_alpha   90.00
_cell.angle_beta   90.00
_cell.angle_gamma   90.00
#
_symmetry.space_group_name_H-M   'P 1'
#
loop_
_entity.id
_entity.type
_entity.pdbx_description
1 polymer ?
#
loop_
_entity_poly.entity_id
_entity_poly.type
_entity_poly.pdbx_seq_one_letter_code
_entity_poly.pdbx_strand_id
1 'polypeptide(L)'
;LSTSSAASDVYKRQILLHQKIITHDEMMATVIEARNNAANNPNALLTDHVSEDLYQADSLISSPLRGFDCPPISDGASAMVIASEDKAFEFTDNPIWIEGIDHSIESSNLGSRDLTTSPTIQNAITNLNLKNINFDVAELHTQFSHEVPFLRKLLNLTNVPTNLSGGPLVGNVMMCAGLDAIGKTFQSLVSDQSDHGIAHASSGPCLQHNMVVHLERHK
;
A
#
# COMPACT_ATOMS: atom_id res chain seq x y z
N LEU A 1 15.10 5.29 -10.40
CA LEU A 1 15.28 5.63 -8.98
C LEU A 1 16.64 6.29 -8.84
N SER A 2 16.70 7.49 -8.25
CA SER A 2 18.01 8.05 -7.91
C SER A 2 18.67 7.12 -6.88
N THR A 3 19.96 6.86 -7.03
CA THR A 3 20.72 5.97 -6.15
C THR A 3 20.63 6.36 -4.67
N SER A 4 20.41 7.65 -4.35
CA SER A 4 20.23 8.15 -2.99
C SER A 4 18.89 7.75 -2.37
N SER A 5 17.79 7.68 -3.15
CA SER A 5 16.47 7.28 -2.68
C SER A 5 16.45 5.80 -2.30
N ALA A 6 16.93 4.93 -3.19
CA ALA A 6 17.00 3.49 -2.92
C ALA A 6 17.89 3.17 -1.71
N ALA A 7 19.01 3.88 -1.54
CA ALA A 7 19.88 3.69 -0.38
C ALA A 7 19.20 4.06 0.95
N SER A 8 18.34 5.07 0.94
CA SER A 8 17.58 5.47 2.11
C SER A 8 16.57 4.41 2.55
N ASP A 9 15.89 3.78 1.59
CA ASP A 9 14.91 2.73 1.87
C ASP A 9 15.59 1.44 2.35
N VAL A 10 16.79 1.12 1.82
CA VAL A 10 17.63 0.04 2.36
C VAL A 10 17.96 0.32 3.83
N TYR A 11 18.35 1.55 4.16
CA TYR A 11 18.67 1.94 5.54
C TYR A 11 17.44 1.86 6.46
N LYS A 12 16.29 2.38 6.03
CA LYS A 12 15.03 2.26 6.78
C LYS A 12 14.73 0.80 7.10
N ARG A 13 14.81 -0.08 6.12
CA ARG A 13 14.55 -1.49 6.33
C ARG A 13 15.52 -2.13 7.31
N GLN A 14 16.82 -1.81 7.24
CA GLN A 14 17.82 -2.30 8.19
C GLN A 14 17.45 -1.92 9.63
N ILE A 15 17.01 -0.67 9.86
CA ILE A 15 16.54 -0.22 11.17
C ILE A 15 15.31 -1.00 11.62
N LEU A 16 14.30 -1.14 10.75
CA LEU A 16 13.06 -1.86 11.07
C LEU A 16 13.32 -3.31 11.45
N LEU A 17 14.22 -4.00 10.74
CA LEU A 17 14.63 -5.37 11.04
C LEU A 17 15.46 -5.45 12.32
N HIS A 18 16.42 -4.54 12.52
CA HIS A 18 17.27 -4.52 13.71
C HIS A 18 16.46 -4.31 14.99
N GLN A 19 15.48 -3.40 14.93
CA GLN A 19 14.57 -3.13 16.05
C GLN A 19 13.41 -4.13 16.16
N LYS A 20 13.37 -5.15 15.29
CA LYS A 20 12.32 -6.17 15.27
C LYS A 20 10.91 -5.59 15.09
N ILE A 21 10.79 -4.44 14.45
CA ILE A 21 9.49 -3.85 14.08
C ILE A 21 8.86 -4.67 12.97
N ILE A 22 9.68 -5.18 12.04
CA ILE A 22 9.31 -6.16 11.03
C ILE A 22 10.29 -7.32 11.05
N THR A 23 9.94 -8.42 10.37
CA THR A 23 10.80 -9.60 10.22
C THR A 23 11.05 -9.92 8.75
N HIS A 24 12.07 -10.74 8.46
CA HIS A 24 12.29 -11.27 7.12
C HIS A 24 11.13 -12.15 6.64
N ASP A 25 10.52 -12.90 7.54
CA ASP A 25 9.37 -13.76 7.23
C ASP A 25 8.15 -12.93 6.82
N GLU A 26 7.91 -11.79 7.48
CA GLU A 26 6.84 -10.85 7.08
C GLU A 26 7.10 -10.25 5.69
N MET A 27 8.35 -9.96 5.32
CA MET A 27 8.70 -9.49 3.97
C MET A 27 8.46 -10.58 2.93
N MET A 28 8.94 -11.80 3.20
CA MET A 28 8.74 -12.97 2.34
C MET A 28 7.25 -13.27 2.16
N ALA A 29 6.48 -13.30 3.26
CA ALA A 29 5.04 -13.52 3.21
C ALA A 29 4.34 -12.45 2.37
N THR A 30 4.75 -11.18 2.46
CA THR A 30 4.22 -10.09 1.64
C THR A 30 4.42 -10.34 0.14
N VAL A 31 5.61 -10.81 -0.27
CA VAL A 31 5.89 -11.12 -1.68
C VAL A 31 5.04 -12.29 -2.16
N ILE A 32 4.97 -13.37 -1.38
CA ILE A 32 4.18 -14.57 -1.71
C ILE A 32 2.70 -14.21 -1.81
N GLU A 33 2.17 -13.47 -0.85
CA GLU A 33 0.78 -12.99 -0.84
C GLU A 33 0.49 -12.14 -2.08
N ALA A 34 1.36 -11.18 -2.40
CA ALA A 34 1.22 -10.33 -3.59
C ALA A 34 1.14 -11.16 -4.89
N ARG A 35 1.99 -12.17 -5.05
CA ARG A 35 1.99 -13.05 -6.24
C ARG A 35 0.76 -13.95 -6.31
N ASN A 36 0.29 -14.44 -5.18
CA ASN A 36 -0.94 -15.23 -5.13
C ASN A 36 -2.17 -14.37 -5.50
N ASN A 37 -2.23 -13.13 -4.99
CA ASN A 37 -3.30 -12.20 -5.30
C ASN A 37 -3.27 -11.76 -6.78
N ALA A 38 -2.09 -11.63 -7.37
CA ALA A 38 -1.89 -11.26 -8.76
C ALA A 38 -2.57 -12.22 -9.76
N ALA A 39 -2.75 -13.48 -9.39
CA ALA A 39 -3.40 -14.48 -10.25
C ALA A 39 -4.82 -14.08 -10.68
N ASN A 40 -5.50 -13.27 -9.87
CA ASN A 40 -6.86 -12.78 -10.14
C ASN A 40 -6.90 -11.36 -10.71
N ASN A 41 -5.74 -10.71 -10.91
CA ASN A 41 -5.68 -9.36 -11.42
C ASN A 41 -5.23 -9.35 -12.89
N PRO A 42 -6.11 -9.04 -13.85
CA PRO A 42 -5.76 -9.01 -15.27
C PRO A 42 -4.72 -7.93 -15.63
N ASN A 43 -4.52 -6.95 -14.75
CA ASN A 43 -3.58 -5.86 -14.95
C ASN A 43 -2.22 -6.11 -14.25
N ALA A 44 -2.05 -7.24 -13.57
CA ALA A 44 -0.79 -7.58 -12.96
C ALA A 44 0.26 -7.94 -14.01
N LEU A 45 1.44 -7.34 -13.90
CA LEU A 45 2.58 -7.63 -14.79
C LEU A 45 3.29 -8.93 -14.38
N LEU A 46 3.38 -9.19 -13.07
CA LEU A 46 4.09 -10.32 -12.50
C LEU A 46 3.09 -11.26 -11.83
N THR A 47 2.79 -12.37 -12.49
CA THR A 47 1.80 -13.37 -12.04
C THR A 47 2.40 -14.71 -11.68
N ASP A 48 3.72 -14.89 -11.88
CA ASP A 48 4.40 -16.16 -11.58
C ASP A 48 4.35 -16.44 -10.07
N HIS A 49 4.08 -17.68 -9.73
CA HIS A 49 4.10 -18.15 -8.35
C HIS A 49 5.51 -18.06 -7.75
N VAL A 50 5.61 -17.56 -6.52
CA VAL A 50 6.85 -17.51 -5.74
C VAL A 50 6.67 -18.37 -4.49
N SER A 51 7.48 -19.46 -4.39
CA SER A 51 7.57 -20.26 -3.16
C SER A 51 8.58 -19.66 -2.18
N GLU A 52 8.55 -20.11 -0.93
CA GLU A 52 9.55 -19.71 0.09
C GLU A 52 10.98 -20.04 -0.38
N ASP A 53 11.20 -21.26 -0.92
CA ASP A 53 12.50 -21.67 -1.41
C ASP A 53 12.98 -20.78 -2.55
N LEU A 54 12.08 -20.41 -3.48
CA LEU A 54 12.41 -19.52 -4.58
C LEU A 54 12.76 -18.10 -4.09
N TYR A 55 12.00 -17.58 -3.13
CA TYR A 55 12.31 -16.30 -2.51
C TYR A 55 13.66 -16.31 -1.81
N GLN A 56 13.97 -17.37 -1.04
CA GLN A 56 15.23 -17.51 -0.32
C GLN A 56 16.44 -17.66 -1.24
N ALA A 57 16.24 -18.32 -2.39
CA ALA A 57 17.29 -18.51 -3.41
C ALA A 57 17.55 -17.26 -4.27
N ASP A 58 16.65 -16.25 -4.22
CA ASP A 58 16.79 -15.03 -5.01
C ASP A 58 18.00 -14.21 -4.57
N SER A 59 18.65 -13.58 -5.55
CA SER A 59 19.86 -12.80 -5.34
C SER A 59 19.59 -11.51 -4.57
N LEU A 60 20.52 -11.14 -3.71
CA LEU A 60 20.48 -9.85 -3.03
C LEU A 60 20.86 -8.73 -4.01
N ILE A 61 19.96 -7.78 -4.23
CA ILE A 61 20.27 -6.54 -4.95
C ILE A 61 21.13 -5.61 -4.07
N SER A 62 20.71 -5.46 -2.83
CA SER A 62 21.44 -4.72 -1.79
C SER A 62 21.02 -5.28 -0.44
N SER A 63 21.99 -5.85 0.30
CA SER A 63 21.67 -6.56 1.56
C SER A 63 20.83 -5.71 2.52
N PRO A 64 19.75 -6.29 3.02
CA PRO A 64 19.13 -7.60 2.82
C PRO A 64 18.02 -7.64 1.74
N LEU A 65 17.93 -6.68 0.74
CA LEU A 65 16.93 -6.62 -0.33
C LEU A 65 17.21 -7.63 -1.43
N ARG A 66 16.19 -8.41 -1.72
CA ARG A 66 16.16 -9.35 -2.85
C ARG A 66 15.45 -8.74 -4.05
N GLY A 67 15.57 -9.37 -5.21
CA GLY A 67 14.86 -8.97 -6.42
C GLY A 67 13.35 -8.96 -6.23
N PHE A 68 12.82 -9.99 -5.59
CA PHE A 68 11.39 -10.10 -5.30
C PHE A 68 10.84 -9.03 -4.35
N ASP A 69 11.68 -8.40 -3.54
CA ASP A 69 11.27 -7.30 -2.65
C ASP A 69 11.01 -5.98 -3.39
N CYS A 70 11.42 -5.92 -4.66
CA CYS A 70 11.36 -4.70 -5.45
C CYS A 70 10.19 -4.75 -6.44
N PRO A 71 9.37 -3.70 -6.52
CA PRO A 71 8.32 -3.63 -7.51
C PRO A 71 8.89 -3.49 -8.93
N PRO A 72 8.22 -4.05 -9.93
CA PRO A 72 8.53 -3.74 -11.32
C PRO A 72 8.15 -2.29 -11.63
N ILE A 73 8.81 -1.69 -12.62
CA ILE A 73 8.34 -0.45 -13.21
C ILE A 73 7.41 -0.84 -14.35
N SER A 74 6.19 -0.31 -14.32
CA SER A 74 5.18 -0.59 -15.36
C SER A 74 4.52 0.70 -15.85
N ASP A 75 4.07 0.67 -17.10
CA ASP A 75 3.23 1.71 -17.68
C ASP A 75 1.76 1.42 -17.36
N GLY A 76 0.96 2.48 -17.23
CA GLY A 76 -0.47 2.34 -16.99
C GLY A 76 -1.13 3.69 -16.76
N ALA A 77 -2.46 3.66 -16.65
CA ALA A 77 -3.28 4.81 -16.38
C ALA A 77 -4.47 4.41 -15.52
N SER A 78 -4.92 5.31 -14.67
CA SER A 78 -6.13 5.15 -13.86
C SER A 78 -7.05 6.34 -14.11
N ALA A 79 -8.35 6.10 -14.09
CA ALA A 79 -9.37 7.12 -14.19
C ALA A 79 -10.51 6.84 -13.21
N MET A 80 -11.03 7.88 -12.58
CA MET A 80 -12.15 7.80 -11.64
C MET A 80 -13.15 8.90 -11.94
N VAL A 81 -14.43 8.57 -11.82
CA VAL A 81 -15.52 9.55 -11.88
C VAL A 81 -15.99 9.80 -10.45
N ILE A 82 -15.97 11.06 -10.05
CA ILE A 82 -16.47 11.51 -8.75
C ILE A 82 -17.73 12.33 -9.00
N ALA A 83 -18.78 12.07 -8.24
CA ALA A 83 -20.05 12.78 -8.32
C ALA A 83 -20.43 13.33 -6.94
N SER A 84 -21.26 14.39 -6.93
CA SER A 84 -21.94 14.84 -5.71
C SER A 84 -23.01 13.85 -5.29
N GLU A 85 -23.44 13.93 -4.03
CA GLU A 85 -24.42 13.00 -3.46
C GLU A 85 -25.72 12.92 -4.28
N ASP A 86 -26.28 14.07 -4.67
CA ASP A 86 -27.48 14.16 -5.49
C ASP A 86 -27.33 13.52 -6.87
N LYS A 87 -26.09 13.46 -7.40
CA LYS A 87 -25.78 12.86 -8.71
C LYS A 87 -25.35 11.40 -8.62
N ALA A 88 -24.76 10.98 -7.52
CA ALA A 88 -24.28 9.61 -7.37
C ALA A 88 -25.44 8.61 -7.54
N PHE A 89 -26.60 8.90 -6.94
CA PHE A 89 -27.78 8.05 -7.03
C PHE A 89 -28.46 8.04 -8.41
N GLU A 90 -28.10 8.94 -9.33
CA GLU A 90 -28.54 8.84 -10.72
C GLU A 90 -27.80 7.72 -11.49
N PHE A 91 -26.65 7.28 -11.01
CA PHE A 91 -25.77 6.29 -11.65
C PHE A 91 -25.80 4.91 -10.97
N THR A 92 -26.02 4.86 -9.66
CA THR A 92 -25.99 3.61 -8.89
C THR A 92 -26.83 3.73 -7.62
N ASP A 93 -27.50 2.63 -7.24
CA ASP A 93 -28.21 2.55 -5.97
C ASP A 93 -27.27 2.34 -4.76
N ASN A 94 -26.01 1.99 -5.01
CA ASN A 94 -25.01 1.67 -3.98
C ASN A 94 -23.70 2.42 -4.24
N PRO A 95 -23.67 3.75 -4.09
CA PRO A 95 -22.44 4.52 -4.25
C PRO A 95 -21.43 4.19 -3.15
N ILE A 96 -20.15 4.29 -3.48
CA ILE A 96 -19.06 4.24 -2.52
C ILE A 96 -18.62 5.67 -2.23
N TRP A 97 -18.62 6.02 -0.98
CA TRP A 97 -18.33 7.37 -0.51
C TRP A 97 -16.84 7.54 -0.18
N ILE A 98 -16.30 8.70 -0.48
CA ILE A 98 -15.01 9.14 0.03
C ILE A 98 -15.29 9.86 1.35
N GLU A 99 -15.17 9.14 2.48
CA GLU A 99 -15.43 9.67 3.80
C GLU A 99 -14.37 10.66 4.27
N GLY A 100 -13.16 10.47 3.81
CA GLY A 100 -12.09 11.39 4.11
C GLY A 100 -10.80 11.09 3.39
N ILE A 101 -10.02 12.16 3.22
CA ILE A 101 -8.67 12.13 2.65
C ILE A 101 -7.76 12.92 3.59
N ASP A 102 -6.66 12.32 4.01
CA ASP A 102 -5.56 13.03 4.67
C ASP A 102 -4.28 12.88 3.86
N HIS A 103 -3.57 13.96 3.70
CA HIS A 103 -2.30 14.00 2.99
C HIS A 103 -1.29 14.85 3.75
N SER A 104 -0.17 14.25 4.10
CA SER A 104 0.88 14.91 4.86
C SER A 104 2.28 14.58 4.32
N ILE A 105 3.23 15.46 4.61
CA ILE A 105 4.62 15.36 4.18
C ILE A 105 5.53 15.49 5.39
N GLU A 106 6.49 14.58 5.52
CA GLU A 106 7.57 14.70 6.50
C GLU A 106 8.76 15.50 5.94
N SER A 107 9.68 15.88 6.84
CA SER A 107 10.91 16.55 6.46
C SER A 107 11.67 15.82 5.33
N SER A 108 12.17 16.56 4.37
CA SER A 108 13.07 16.01 3.35
C SER A 108 14.44 15.59 3.90
N ASN A 109 14.82 16.11 5.06
CA ASN A 109 16.05 15.72 5.74
C ASN A 109 15.86 14.42 6.50
N LEU A 110 16.33 13.31 5.93
CA LEU A 110 16.25 11.98 6.54
C LEU A 110 16.92 11.91 7.92
N GLY A 111 17.99 12.67 8.15
CA GLY A 111 18.69 12.68 9.43
C GLY A 111 17.89 13.30 10.59
N SER A 112 16.79 14.01 10.29
CA SER A 112 15.87 14.55 11.29
C SER A 112 14.61 13.70 11.52
N ARG A 113 14.47 12.57 10.81
CA ARG A 113 13.28 11.70 10.88
C ARG A 113 13.58 10.44 11.68
N ASP A 114 12.64 10.05 12.52
CA ASP A 114 12.60 8.71 13.09
C ASP A 114 11.96 7.74 12.08
N LEU A 115 12.79 6.94 11.41
CA LEU A 115 12.34 6.01 10.38
C LEU A 115 11.59 4.78 10.92
N THR A 116 11.50 4.64 12.23
CA THR A 116 10.75 3.57 12.91
C THR A 116 9.27 3.92 13.15
N THR A 117 8.92 5.15 12.86
CA THR A 117 7.56 5.70 12.97
C THR A 117 7.13 6.35 11.66
N SER A 118 5.89 6.80 11.59
CA SER A 118 5.39 7.68 10.53
C SER A 118 4.38 8.66 11.12
N PRO A 119 4.81 9.86 11.49
CA PRO A 119 3.92 10.91 11.99
C PRO A 119 2.80 11.26 11.01
N THR A 120 3.05 11.19 9.71
CA THR A 120 2.05 11.45 8.68
C THR A 120 0.92 10.42 8.70
N ILE A 121 1.23 9.13 8.88
CA ILE A 121 0.21 8.07 9.05
C ILE A 121 -0.55 8.25 10.38
N GLN A 122 0.15 8.61 11.46
CA GLN A 122 -0.50 8.88 12.76
C GLN A 122 -1.46 10.07 12.69
N ASN A 123 -1.08 11.12 11.95
CA ASN A 123 -1.96 12.26 11.69
C ASN A 123 -3.20 11.82 10.90
N ALA A 124 -3.04 11.04 9.84
CA ALA A 124 -4.16 10.52 9.06
C ALA A 124 -5.13 9.70 9.92
N ILE A 125 -4.61 8.79 10.78
CA ILE A 125 -5.43 8.02 11.72
C ILE A 125 -6.25 8.94 12.63
N THR A 126 -5.65 10.04 13.08
CA THR A 126 -6.30 10.98 13.99
C THR A 126 -7.30 11.86 13.26
N ASN A 127 -6.90 12.45 12.15
CA ASN A 127 -7.71 13.41 11.39
C ASN A 127 -8.95 12.77 10.76
N LEU A 128 -8.82 11.51 10.33
CA LEU A 128 -9.90 10.72 9.74
C LEU A 128 -10.64 9.83 10.75
N ASN A 129 -10.31 9.92 12.05
CA ASN A 129 -10.92 9.11 13.11
C ASN A 129 -10.90 7.59 12.88
N LEU A 130 -9.83 7.06 12.27
CA LEU A 130 -9.76 5.67 11.82
C LEU A 130 -9.65 4.63 12.94
N LYS A 131 -9.39 5.02 14.18
CA LYS A 131 -9.10 4.09 15.30
C LYS A 131 -10.21 3.09 15.61
N ASN A 132 -11.46 3.46 15.35
CA ASN A 132 -12.63 2.66 15.69
C ASN A 132 -13.30 2.05 14.46
N ILE A 133 -12.68 2.17 13.29
CA ILE A 133 -13.20 1.62 12.04
C ILE A 133 -12.61 0.22 11.87
N ASN A 134 -13.49 -0.75 11.62
CA ASN A 134 -13.10 -2.09 11.20
C ASN A 134 -13.05 -2.11 9.68
N PHE A 135 -11.87 -2.05 9.12
CA PHE A 135 -11.69 -2.13 7.67
C PHE A 135 -11.86 -3.56 7.18
N ASP A 136 -12.51 -3.72 6.04
CA ASP A 136 -12.71 -4.99 5.35
C ASP A 136 -11.61 -5.25 4.32
N VAL A 137 -11.04 -4.18 3.74
CA VAL A 137 -10.00 -4.25 2.72
C VAL A 137 -9.06 -3.05 2.80
N ALA A 138 -7.80 -3.28 2.43
CA ALA A 138 -6.78 -2.24 2.31
C ALA A 138 -5.96 -2.38 1.01
N GLU A 139 -5.76 -1.29 0.29
CA GLU A 139 -4.79 -1.22 -0.82
C GLU A 139 -3.69 -0.22 -0.46
N LEU A 140 -2.49 -0.74 -0.26
CA LEU A 140 -1.33 0.01 0.20
C LEU A 140 -0.29 0.14 -0.92
N HIS A 141 -0.02 1.36 -1.34
CA HIS A 141 1.08 1.63 -2.26
C HIS A 141 2.39 1.73 -1.48
N THR A 142 3.33 0.88 -1.87
CA THR A 142 4.66 0.77 -1.23
C THR A 142 5.75 0.70 -2.30
N GLN A 143 6.96 1.10 -1.92
CA GLN A 143 8.11 1.02 -2.81
C GLN A 143 8.85 -0.31 -2.69
N PHE A 144 8.70 -1.01 -1.56
CA PHE A 144 9.37 -2.28 -1.28
C PHE A 144 8.52 -3.16 -0.36
N SER A 145 8.79 -4.46 -0.35
CA SER A 145 8.04 -5.44 0.45
C SER A 145 7.98 -5.14 1.96
N HIS A 146 9.05 -4.58 2.52
CA HIS A 146 9.16 -4.29 3.96
C HIS A 146 8.18 -3.21 4.45
N GLU A 147 7.68 -2.36 3.56
CA GLU A 147 6.78 -1.27 3.92
C GLU A 147 5.35 -1.76 4.17
N VAL A 148 4.93 -2.87 3.53
CA VAL A 148 3.58 -3.43 3.75
C VAL A 148 3.37 -3.85 5.20
N PRO A 149 4.19 -4.74 5.81
CA PRO A 149 4.01 -5.11 7.22
C PRO A 149 4.18 -3.92 8.16
N PHE A 150 5.03 -2.96 7.82
CA PHE A 150 5.18 -1.74 8.61
C PHE A 150 3.90 -0.90 8.60
N LEU A 151 3.31 -0.63 7.43
CA LEU A 151 2.06 0.12 7.29
C LEU A 151 0.88 -0.63 7.91
N ARG A 152 0.79 -1.96 7.74
CA ARG A 152 -0.25 -2.78 8.39
C ARG A 152 -0.24 -2.62 9.90
N LYS A 153 0.95 -2.56 10.52
CA LYS A 153 1.08 -2.33 11.96
C LYS A 153 0.68 -0.92 12.37
N LEU A 154 1.12 0.09 11.62
CA LEU A 154 0.79 1.49 11.91
C LEU A 154 -0.71 1.79 11.77
N LEU A 155 -1.35 1.25 10.75
CA LEU A 155 -2.78 1.46 10.44
C LEU A 155 -3.70 0.45 11.17
N ASN A 156 -3.15 -0.44 12.00
CA ASN A 156 -3.89 -1.51 12.69
C ASN A 156 -4.64 -2.46 11.73
N LEU A 157 -4.01 -2.83 10.62
CA LEU A 157 -4.57 -3.67 9.55
C LEU A 157 -4.09 -5.13 9.61
N THR A 158 -3.64 -5.63 10.78
CA THR A 158 -2.98 -6.94 10.88
C THR A 158 -3.86 -8.09 10.38
N ASN A 159 -5.16 -8.01 10.57
CA ASN A 159 -6.13 -9.03 10.15
C ASN A 159 -6.98 -8.59 8.95
N VAL A 160 -6.63 -7.49 8.31
CA VAL A 160 -7.37 -6.95 7.15
C VAL A 160 -6.73 -7.49 5.87
N PRO A 161 -7.52 -8.05 4.94
CA PRO A 161 -7.05 -8.38 3.60
C PRO A 161 -6.39 -7.16 2.97
N THR A 162 -5.12 -7.33 2.58
CA THR A 162 -4.31 -6.21 2.10
C THR A 162 -3.77 -6.52 0.71
N ASN A 163 -3.85 -5.54 -0.19
CA ASN A 163 -3.36 -5.65 -1.55
C ASN A 163 -3.93 -6.88 -2.27
N LEU A 164 -5.26 -7.03 -2.24
CA LEU A 164 -5.95 -8.09 -2.97
C LEU A 164 -5.70 -8.04 -4.47
N SER A 165 -5.28 -6.89 -4.97
CA SER A 165 -4.81 -6.70 -6.35
C SER A 165 -3.42 -7.26 -6.62
N GLY A 166 -2.66 -7.68 -5.59
CA GLY A 166 -1.24 -7.95 -5.60
C GLY A 166 -0.38 -6.70 -5.31
N GLY A 167 -0.99 -5.52 -5.34
CA GLY A 167 -0.33 -4.26 -5.02
C GLY A 167 0.86 -3.91 -5.93
N PRO A 168 1.74 -3.01 -5.50
CA PRO A 168 2.87 -2.53 -6.30
C PRO A 168 3.91 -3.60 -6.65
N LEU A 169 4.01 -4.68 -5.86
CA LEU A 169 4.98 -5.75 -6.11
C LEU A 169 4.70 -6.57 -7.37
N VAL A 170 3.52 -6.43 -7.96
CA VAL A 170 3.13 -7.14 -9.18
C VAL A 170 2.90 -6.22 -10.38
N GLY A 171 2.85 -4.91 -10.15
CA GLY A 171 2.72 -3.88 -11.18
C GLY A 171 2.70 -2.50 -10.52
N ASN A 172 3.68 -1.65 -10.83
CA ASN A 172 3.81 -0.33 -10.19
C ASN A 172 3.78 0.78 -11.23
N VAL A 173 2.63 1.41 -11.36
CA VAL A 173 2.37 2.53 -12.28
C VAL A 173 2.65 3.86 -11.57
N MET A 174 3.82 4.05 -11.05
CA MET A 174 4.32 5.10 -10.15
C MET A 174 3.46 6.38 -10.05
N MET A 175 3.17 7.05 -11.16
CA MET A 175 2.51 8.38 -11.16
C MET A 175 1.00 8.31 -10.89
N CYS A 176 0.35 7.19 -11.13
CA CYS A 176 -1.08 7.01 -10.83
C CYS A 176 -1.34 5.99 -9.72
N ALA A 177 -0.30 5.53 -9.02
CA ALA A 177 -0.41 4.48 -8.01
C ALA A 177 -1.42 4.80 -6.90
N GLY A 178 -1.52 6.07 -6.49
CA GLY A 178 -2.52 6.48 -5.50
C GLY A 178 -3.94 6.35 -6.01
N LEU A 179 -4.21 6.81 -7.24
CA LEU A 179 -5.54 6.68 -7.86
C LEU A 179 -5.87 5.21 -8.15
N ASP A 180 -4.87 4.41 -8.52
CA ASP A 180 -5.01 2.96 -8.71
C ASP A 180 -5.39 2.26 -7.41
N ALA A 181 -4.74 2.58 -6.28
CA ALA A 181 -5.08 2.04 -4.97
C ALA A 181 -6.53 2.39 -4.55
N ILE A 182 -6.97 3.64 -4.78
CA ILE A 182 -8.35 4.05 -4.52
C ILE A 182 -9.32 3.26 -5.41
N GLY A 183 -9.02 3.13 -6.70
CA GLY A 183 -9.84 2.38 -7.65
C GLY A 183 -9.98 0.91 -7.30
N LYS A 184 -8.91 0.27 -6.86
CA LYS A 184 -8.90 -1.14 -6.42
C LYS A 184 -9.67 -1.34 -5.11
N THR A 185 -9.49 -0.44 -4.15
CA THR A 185 -10.29 -0.43 -2.92
C THR A 185 -11.78 -0.28 -3.25
N PHE A 186 -12.14 0.66 -4.10
CA PHE A 186 -13.50 0.83 -4.60
C PHE A 186 -14.05 -0.45 -5.23
N GLN A 187 -13.29 -1.10 -6.12
CA GLN A 187 -13.71 -2.34 -6.78
C GLN A 187 -13.96 -3.46 -5.77
N SER A 188 -13.10 -3.62 -4.76
CA SER A 188 -13.30 -4.61 -3.69
C SER A 188 -14.58 -4.33 -2.89
N LEU A 189 -14.84 -3.07 -2.52
CA LEU A 189 -16.07 -2.71 -1.80
C LEU A 189 -17.34 -3.02 -2.61
N VAL A 190 -17.28 -2.83 -3.93
CA VAL A 190 -18.41 -3.15 -4.82
C VAL A 190 -18.58 -4.65 -4.98
N SER A 191 -17.50 -5.40 -5.27
CA SER A 191 -17.56 -6.84 -5.59
C SER A 191 -17.88 -7.69 -4.37
N ASP A 192 -17.25 -7.39 -3.23
CA ASP A 192 -17.34 -8.22 -2.03
C ASP A 192 -18.45 -7.77 -1.08
N GLN A 193 -19.17 -6.71 -1.45
CA GLN A 193 -20.20 -6.08 -0.63
C GLN A 193 -19.70 -5.69 0.77
N SER A 194 -18.42 -5.34 0.85
CA SER A 194 -17.77 -4.85 2.06
C SER A 194 -18.15 -3.39 2.35
N ASP A 195 -18.05 -2.97 3.61
CA ASP A 195 -18.52 -1.66 4.04
C ASP A 195 -17.40 -0.62 4.11
N HIS A 196 -16.22 -0.99 4.65
CA HIS A 196 -15.12 -0.03 4.87
C HIS A 196 -13.82 -0.45 4.16
N GLY A 197 -13.26 0.46 3.40
CA GLY A 197 -11.98 0.27 2.71
C GLY A 197 -11.00 1.41 2.99
N ILE A 198 -9.73 1.08 3.02
CA ILE A 198 -8.66 2.06 3.14
C ILE A 198 -7.70 1.96 1.94
N ALA A 199 -7.46 3.09 1.29
CA ALA A 199 -6.45 3.22 0.25
C ALA A 199 -5.30 4.09 0.75
N HIS A 200 -4.08 3.71 0.44
CA HIS A 200 -2.89 4.46 0.81
C HIS A 200 -2.01 4.70 -0.42
N ALA A 201 -1.46 5.88 -0.50
CA ALA A 201 -0.42 6.23 -1.46
C ALA A 201 0.79 6.85 -0.77
N SER A 202 1.97 6.52 -1.25
CA SER A 202 3.21 7.10 -0.75
C SER A 202 4.09 7.59 -1.89
N SER A 203 4.91 8.57 -1.59
CA SER A 203 5.99 9.02 -2.46
C SER A 203 7.16 9.59 -1.66
N GLY A 204 8.29 9.78 -2.33
CA GLY A 204 9.52 10.20 -1.68
C GLY A 204 10.17 9.09 -0.83
N PRO A 205 11.45 9.26 -0.45
CA PRO A 205 12.21 8.23 0.25
C PRO A 205 11.65 7.94 1.64
N CYS A 206 11.61 6.67 2.01
CA CYS A 206 11.21 6.21 3.34
C CYS A 206 9.79 6.65 3.74
N LEU A 207 8.81 6.55 2.84
CA LEU A 207 7.43 6.99 3.08
C LEU A 207 7.35 8.47 3.51
N GLN A 208 8.07 9.37 2.80
CA GLN A 208 8.10 10.79 3.14
C GLN A 208 6.75 11.45 2.99
N HIS A 209 6.05 11.16 1.91
CA HIS A 209 4.68 11.57 1.65
C HIS A 209 3.76 10.41 1.90
N ASN A 210 2.66 10.66 2.59
CA ASN A 210 1.59 9.69 2.74
C ASN A 210 0.26 10.36 2.48
N MET A 211 -0.59 9.68 1.72
CA MET A 211 -2.00 9.98 1.55
C MET A 211 -2.79 8.77 2.01
N VAL A 212 -3.79 8.99 2.81
CA VAL A 212 -4.73 7.95 3.27
C VAL A 212 -6.14 8.38 2.90
N VAL A 213 -6.88 7.45 2.29
CA VAL A 213 -8.26 7.66 1.88
C VAL A 213 -9.13 6.60 2.54
N HIS A 214 -10.18 7.03 3.22
CA HIS A 214 -11.23 6.15 3.73
C HIS A 214 -12.39 6.14 2.75
N LEU A 215 -12.74 4.96 2.30
CA LEU A 215 -13.90 4.68 1.45
C LEU A 215 -14.93 3.89 2.24
N GLU A 216 -16.20 4.24 2.07
CA GLU A 216 -17.30 3.59 2.77
C GLU A 216 -18.50 3.36 1.83
N ARG A 217 -19.14 2.22 2.02
CA ARG A 217 -20.42 1.91 1.39
C ARG A 217 -21.54 2.11 2.41
N HIS A 218 -22.36 3.14 2.22
CA HIS A 218 -23.56 3.32 3.03
C HIS A 218 -24.66 2.36 2.59
N LYS A 219 -25.35 1.74 3.54
CA LYS A 219 -26.51 0.87 3.33
C LYS A 219 -27.80 1.66 3.36
#